data_99a809ead832c794abe67c53f4b4ffcf
#
_entry.id   99a809ead832c794abe67c53f4b4ffcf
#
_cell.length_a   1.000
_cell.length_b   1.000
_cell.length_c   1.000
_cell.angle_alpha   90.00
_cell.angle_beta   90.00
_cell.angle_gamma   90.00
#
_symmetry.space_group_name_H-M   'P 1'
#
loop_
_entity.id
_entity.type
_entity.pdbx_description
1 polymer ?
#
loop_
_entity_poly.entity_id
_entity_poly.type
_entity_poly.pdbx_seq_one_letter_code
_entity_poly.pdbx_strand_id
1 'polypeptide(L)'
;MANAGPATNGSQFFITHGATDWLDGKHTVFGYVIEGQDVVDAVAQGDAMDKVEIIRVGEEAQNWDASSIFTTARSKAEEAAKAAQEAADAAIQGLKDQAETTDSGLMYILEEEGNGPKPTAGQQVDVHYELKLADGMVVDSSFSRGTPLQIPIGVGKVIPGWDEGIMLLNEGSKATLIVPSELGYGASGAGGVIPPNATLIFKVELVKIG
;
A
#
# COMPACT_ATOMS: atom_id res chain seq x y z
N MET A 1 16.23 -16.99 2.96
CA MET A 1 15.39 -16.62 4.13
C MET A 1 13.92 -16.87 3.80
N ALA A 2 13.15 -17.41 4.74
CA ALA A 2 11.70 -17.52 4.59
C ALA A 2 11.04 -16.15 4.77
N ASN A 3 9.96 -15.90 4.03
CA ASN A 3 9.16 -14.67 4.12
C ASN A 3 7.71 -14.93 3.69
N ALA A 4 6.85 -13.96 3.94
CA ALA A 4 5.44 -13.94 3.52
C ALA A 4 5.16 -12.82 2.48
N GLY A 5 6.19 -12.39 1.72
CA GLY A 5 6.16 -11.32 0.74
C GLY A 5 7.23 -10.26 0.99
N PRO A 6 7.21 -9.15 0.25
CA PRO A 6 8.20 -8.09 0.38
C PRO A 6 8.35 -7.56 1.82
N ALA A 7 9.60 -7.31 2.24
CA ALA A 7 9.96 -6.76 3.56
C ALA A 7 9.52 -7.60 4.79
N THR A 8 9.18 -8.89 4.62
CA THR A 8 8.74 -9.77 5.72
C THR A 8 9.78 -10.82 6.14
N ASN A 9 11.04 -10.68 5.75
CA ASN A 9 12.12 -11.56 6.20
C ASN A 9 12.27 -11.49 7.72
N GLY A 10 12.21 -12.69 8.37
CA GLY A 10 12.48 -12.84 9.78
C GLY A 10 13.76 -13.65 10.02
N SER A 11 13.78 -14.40 11.11
CA SER A 11 14.90 -15.30 11.46
C SER A 11 14.77 -16.72 10.88
N GLN A 12 13.61 -17.06 10.29
CA GLN A 12 13.39 -18.37 9.69
C GLN A 12 14.20 -18.51 8.39
N PHE A 13 14.91 -19.59 8.26
CA PHE A 13 15.63 -19.93 7.04
C PHE A 13 15.27 -21.35 6.56
N PHE A 14 15.59 -21.63 5.33
CA PHE A 14 15.48 -22.98 4.76
C PHE A 14 16.71 -23.26 3.89
N ILE A 15 17.02 -24.54 3.75
CA ILE A 15 18.06 -25.06 2.87
C ILE A 15 17.36 -25.83 1.76
N THR A 16 17.74 -25.60 0.52
CA THR A 16 17.15 -26.27 -0.64
C THR A 16 17.89 -27.55 -0.97
N HIS A 17 17.16 -28.61 -1.39
CA HIS A 17 17.74 -29.86 -1.83
C HIS A 17 18.33 -29.81 -3.27
N GLY A 18 17.95 -28.81 -4.04
CA GLY A 18 18.37 -28.61 -5.43
C GLY A 18 18.09 -27.21 -5.92
N ALA A 19 18.22 -26.98 -7.22
CA ALA A 19 17.94 -25.71 -7.83
C ALA A 19 16.46 -25.28 -7.66
N THR A 20 16.24 -24.04 -7.29
CA THR A 20 14.93 -23.48 -6.98
C THR A 20 14.76 -22.10 -7.65
N ASP A 21 14.96 -22.04 -8.96
CA ASP A 21 14.99 -20.81 -9.76
C ASP A 21 13.72 -19.96 -9.63
N TRP A 22 12.57 -20.60 -9.30
CA TRP A 22 11.30 -19.91 -9.04
C TRP A 22 11.28 -19.06 -7.77
N LEU A 23 12.29 -19.17 -6.90
CA LEU A 23 12.47 -18.38 -5.69
C LEU A 23 13.33 -17.13 -5.91
N ASP A 24 13.96 -17.01 -7.08
CA ASP A 24 14.82 -15.88 -7.43
C ASP A 24 14.03 -14.56 -7.39
N GLY A 25 14.65 -13.52 -6.84
CA GLY A 25 14.01 -12.23 -6.63
C GLY A 25 12.93 -12.19 -5.52
N LYS A 26 12.56 -13.34 -4.92
CA LYS A 26 11.53 -13.44 -3.88
C LYS A 26 12.11 -13.76 -2.50
N HIS A 27 13.19 -14.51 -2.44
CA HIS A 27 13.83 -14.95 -1.20
C HIS A 27 15.30 -14.57 -1.18
N THR A 28 15.77 -14.02 -0.07
CA THR A 28 17.18 -13.67 0.11
C THR A 28 18.03 -14.94 0.26
N VAL A 29 19.02 -15.10 -0.60
CA VAL A 29 20.07 -16.09 -0.47
C VAL A 29 21.19 -15.50 0.39
N PHE A 30 21.58 -16.20 1.45
CA PHE A 30 22.64 -15.76 2.37
C PHE A 30 23.82 -16.74 2.46
N GLY A 31 23.72 -17.88 1.79
CA GLY A 31 24.76 -18.90 1.77
C GLY A 31 24.38 -20.10 0.93
N TYR A 32 25.32 -21.04 0.85
CA TYR A 32 25.15 -22.31 0.16
C TYR A 32 25.83 -23.41 0.96
N VAL A 33 25.38 -24.65 0.77
CA VAL A 33 25.99 -25.82 1.41
C VAL A 33 27.32 -26.13 0.73
N ILE A 34 28.39 -26.21 1.50
CA ILE A 34 29.75 -26.56 1.01
C ILE A 34 30.11 -28.00 1.33
N GLU A 35 29.52 -28.59 2.38
CA GLU A 35 29.75 -29.94 2.85
C GLU A 35 28.50 -30.47 3.57
N GLY A 36 28.22 -31.78 3.53
CA GLY A 36 27.10 -32.41 4.21
C GLY A 36 25.77 -32.31 3.47
N GLN A 37 25.75 -32.24 2.14
CA GLN A 37 24.51 -32.25 1.36
C GLN A 37 23.70 -33.53 1.59
N ASP A 38 24.34 -34.67 1.79
CA ASP A 38 23.72 -35.95 2.15
C ASP A 38 22.96 -35.90 3.49
N VAL A 39 23.47 -35.11 4.44
CA VAL A 39 22.78 -34.86 5.71
C VAL A 39 21.54 -33.99 5.49
N VAL A 40 21.65 -32.92 4.69
CA VAL A 40 20.49 -32.05 4.32
C VAL A 40 19.39 -32.89 3.66
N ASP A 41 19.78 -33.80 2.76
CA ASP A 41 18.82 -34.65 2.02
C ASP A 41 18.17 -35.71 2.92
N ALA A 42 18.78 -36.03 4.05
CA ALA A 42 18.27 -37.02 5.02
C ALA A 42 17.35 -36.40 6.10
N VAL A 43 17.33 -35.07 6.25
CA VAL A 43 16.48 -34.40 7.25
C VAL A 43 15.00 -34.64 7.03
N ALA A 44 14.32 -35.04 8.09
CA ALA A 44 12.88 -35.35 8.09
C ALA A 44 12.09 -34.34 8.94
N GLN A 45 10.77 -34.30 8.72
CA GLN A 45 9.91 -33.45 9.53
C GLN A 45 9.93 -33.89 11.00
N GLY A 46 10.24 -32.94 11.88
CA GLY A 46 10.35 -33.17 13.32
C GLY A 46 11.77 -33.31 13.81
N ASP A 47 12.76 -33.41 12.93
CA ASP A 47 14.17 -33.40 13.34
C ASP A 47 14.53 -32.06 13.95
N ALA A 48 15.29 -32.11 15.05
CA ALA A 48 15.71 -30.94 15.79
C ALA A 48 17.16 -30.57 15.44
N MET A 49 17.43 -29.29 15.37
CA MET A 49 18.79 -28.78 15.35
C MET A 49 19.29 -28.62 16.80
N ASP A 50 20.17 -29.49 17.24
CA ASP A 50 20.70 -29.45 18.61
C ASP A 50 21.64 -28.26 18.84
N LYS A 51 22.41 -27.91 17.82
CA LYS A 51 23.38 -26.82 17.89
C LYS A 51 23.58 -26.18 16.52
N VAL A 52 23.64 -24.85 16.52
CA VAL A 52 24.13 -24.04 15.40
C VAL A 52 25.38 -23.31 15.84
N GLU A 53 26.47 -23.48 15.14
CA GLU A 53 27.74 -22.82 15.43
C GLU A 53 28.18 -21.93 14.25
N ILE A 54 28.43 -20.65 14.52
CA ILE A 54 28.89 -19.72 13.53
C ILE A 54 30.41 -19.60 13.61
N ILE A 55 31.12 -20.10 12.59
CA ILE A 55 32.57 -20.02 12.48
C ILE A 55 32.93 -18.74 11.70
N ARG A 56 33.60 -17.81 12.36
CA ARG A 56 34.03 -16.54 11.77
C ARG A 56 35.47 -16.66 11.25
N VAL A 57 35.61 -16.57 9.92
CA VAL A 57 36.92 -16.69 9.27
C VAL A 57 37.33 -15.33 8.70
N GLY A 58 38.56 -14.90 9.05
CA GLY A 58 39.12 -13.62 8.66
C GLY A 58 38.80 -12.47 9.62
N GLU A 59 39.61 -11.44 9.57
CA GLU A 59 39.60 -10.31 10.51
C GLU A 59 38.25 -9.53 10.43
N GLU A 60 37.73 -9.34 9.24
CA GLU A 60 36.47 -8.65 9.01
C GLU A 60 35.31 -9.40 9.68
N ALA A 61 35.22 -10.73 9.49
CA ALA A 61 34.16 -11.53 10.09
C ALA A 61 34.30 -11.62 11.63
N GLN A 62 35.53 -11.65 12.14
CA GLN A 62 35.78 -11.66 13.59
C GLN A 62 35.37 -10.36 14.27
N ASN A 63 35.57 -9.23 13.60
CA ASN A 63 35.23 -7.89 14.10
C ASN A 63 33.80 -7.48 13.83
N TRP A 64 33.03 -8.31 13.11
CA TRP A 64 31.64 -7.95 12.74
C TRP A 64 30.71 -8.06 13.94
N ASP A 65 30.17 -6.91 14.37
CA ASP A 65 29.14 -6.82 15.43
C ASP A 65 27.74 -6.80 14.82
N ALA A 66 27.19 -8.00 14.68
CA ALA A 66 25.83 -8.18 14.15
C ALA A 66 24.76 -7.44 14.96
N SER A 67 24.91 -7.39 16.29
CA SER A 67 23.94 -6.76 17.18
C SER A 67 23.89 -5.25 16.99
N SER A 68 25.05 -4.61 16.94
CA SER A 68 25.16 -3.16 16.72
C SER A 68 24.66 -2.79 15.33
N ILE A 69 25.04 -3.53 14.29
CA ILE A 69 24.59 -3.29 12.91
C ILE A 69 23.09 -3.45 12.80
N PHE A 70 22.52 -4.50 13.38
CA PHE A 70 21.07 -4.73 13.36
C PHE A 70 20.31 -3.61 14.09
N THR A 71 20.77 -3.22 15.28
CA THR A 71 20.16 -2.15 16.07
C THR A 71 20.19 -0.83 15.31
N THR A 72 21.35 -0.49 14.72
CA THR A 72 21.50 0.74 13.93
C THR A 72 20.60 0.74 12.69
N ALA A 73 20.54 -0.39 11.96
CA ALA A 73 19.70 -0.51 10.78
C ALA A 73 18.21 -0.41 11.14
N ARG A 74 17.80 -1.03 12.25
CA ARG A 74 16.44 -0.96 12.78
C ARG A 74 16.06 0.47 13.17
N SER A 75 16.90 1.14 13.97
CA SER A 75 16.63 2.54 14.38
C SER A 75 16.51 3.46 13.16
N LYS A 76 17.39 3.30 12.17
CA LYS A 76 17.32 4.07 10.93
C LYS A 76 16.02 3.80 10.14
N ALA A 77 15.57 2.55 10.10
CA ALA A 77 14.31 2.19 9.44
C ALA A 77 13.10 2.77 10.19
N GLU A 78 13.10 2.73 11.52
CA GLU A 78 12.06 3.32 12.37
C GLU A 78 12.01 4.84 12.22
N GLU A 79 13.15 5.52 12.18
CA GLU A 79 13.25 6.97 11.93
C GLU A 79 12.74 7.33 10.53
N ALA A 80 13.11 6.56 9.50
CA ALA A 80 12.64 6.78 8.14
C ALA A 80 11.12 6.57 8.01
N ALA A 81 10.57 5.53 8.66
CA ALA A 81 9.14 5.27 8.67
C ALA A 81 8.37 6.40 9.39
N LYS A 82 8.91 6.88 10.52
CA LYS A 82 8.32 8.02 11.25
C LYS A 82 8.34 9.30 10.41
N ALA A 83 9.46 9.62 9.77
CA ALA A 83 9.57 10.79 8.90
C ALA A 83 8.62 10.70 7.70
N ALA A 84 8.46 9.51 7.10
CA ALA A 84 7.50 9.30 6.02
C ALA A 84 6.06 9.50 6.48
N GLN A 85 5.70 9.02 7.68
CA GLN A 85 4.38 9.23 8.26
C GLN A 85 4.11 10.71 8.55
N GLU A 86 5.06 11.42 9.16
CA GLU A 86 4.95 12.86 9.42
C GLU A 86 4.77 13.67 8.13
N ALA A 87 5.50 13.30 7.07
CA ALA A 87 5.35 13.94 5.75
C ALA A 87 3.98 13.67 5.12
N ALA A 88 3.47 12.44 5.27
CA ALA A 88 2.14 12.06 4.81
C ALA A 88 1.03 12.83 5.55
N ASP A 89 1.14 12.93 6.86
CA ASP A 89 0.19 13.67 7.70
C ASP A 89 0.19 15.17 7.34
N ALA A 90 1.37 15.75 7.11
CA ALA A 90 1.51 17.15 6.69
C ALA A 90 0.91 17.39 5.28
N ALA A 91 1.09 16.45 4.36
CA ALA A 91 0.51 16.53 3.01
C ALA A 91 -1.03 16.50 3.06
N ILE A 92 -1.61 15.60 3.87
CA ILE A 92 -3.06 15.55 4.09
C ILE A 92 -3.55 16.84 4.72
N GLN A 93 -2.85 17.36 5.72
CA GLN A 93 -3.25 18.60 6.39
C GLN A 93 -3.25 19.77 5.40
N GLY A 94 -2.24 19.87 4.54
CA GLY A 94 -2.19 20.89 3.50
C GLY A 94 -3.34 20.79 2.47
N LEU A 95 -3.85 19.59 2.20
CA LEU A 95 -5.06 19.42 1.39
C LEU A 95 -6.32 19.83 2.16
N LYS A 96 -6.44 19.44 3.43
CA LYS A 96 -7.58 19.76 4.28
C LYS A 96 -7.76 21.27 4.46
N ASP A 97 -6.65 22.01 4.58
CA ASP A 97 -6.65 23.46 4.75
C ASP A 97 -7.23 24.23 3.54
N GLN A 98 -7.26 23.57 2.37
CA GLN A 98 -7.80 24.12 1.12
C GLN A 98 -9.17 23.57 0.78
N ALA A 99 -9.62 22.53 1.47
CA ALA A 99 -10.82 21.79 1.14
C ALA A 99 -12.08 22.38 1.78
N GLU A 100 -13.17 22.32 1.06
CA GLU A 100 -14.52 22.45 1.63
C GLU A 100 -14.93 21.15 2.32
N THR A 101 -15.63 21.27 3.45
CA THR A 101 -16.09 20.10 4.22
C THR A 101 -17.62 20.05 4.20
N THR A 102 -18.16 18.89 3.90
CA THR A 102 -19.61 18.62 3.96
C THR A 102 -20.04 18.18 5.36
N ASP A 103 -21.34 18.14 5.60
CA ASP A 103 -21.92 17.70 6.89
C ASP A 103 -21.56 16.24 7.25
N SER A 104 -21.28 15.39 6.28
CA SER A 104 -20.87 14.00 6.48
C SER A 104 -19.40 13.86 6.90
N GLY A 105 -18.60 14.94 6.75
CA GLY A 105 -17.17 14.95 6.94
C GLY A 105 -16.35 14.64 5.69
N LEU A 106 -17.00 14.49 4.52
CA LEU A 106 -16.29 14.46 3.25
C LEU A 106 -15.64 15.83 3.02
N MET A 107 -14.40 15.82 2.58
CA MET A 107 -13.70 17.05 2.16
C MET A 107 -13.42 17.00 0.66
N TYR A 108 -13.53 18.15 -0.01
CA TYR A 108 -13.25 18.23 -1.43
C TYR A 108 -12.63 19.56 -1.84
N ILE A 109 -11.80 19.51 -2.86
CA ILE A 109 -11.20 20.68 -3.51
C ILE A 109 -11.66 20.66 -4.96
N LEU A 110 -12.42 21.67 -5.37
CA LEU A 110 -12.80 21.85 -6.77
C LEU A 110 -11.61 22.49 -7.52
N GLU A 111 -10.94 21.69 -8.37
CA GLU A 111 -9.78 22.14 -9.14
C GLU A 111 -10.19 22.86 -10.44
N GLU A 112 -11.24 22.35 -11.08
CA GLU A 112 -11.79 22.89 -12.32
C GLU A 112 -13.31 22.67 -12.32
N GLU A 113 -14.07 23.75 -12.47
CA GLU A 113 -15.53 23.68 -12.51
C GLU A 113 -16.01 23.39 -13.93
N GLY A 114 -16.79 22.33 -14.09
CA GLY A 114 -17.43 21.97 -15.34
C GLY A 114 -18.65 22.83 -15.63
N ASN A 115 -19.03 22.91 -16.90
CA ASN A 115 -20.17 23.69 -17.35
C ASN A 115 -21.46 22.88 -17.56
N GLY A 116 -21.40 21.58 -17.38
CA GLY A 116 -22.55 20.69 -17.54
C GLY A 116 -23.46 20.65 -16.30
N PRO A 117 -24.53 19.82 -16.34
CA PRO A 117 -25.40 19.62 -15.19
C PRO A 117 -24.69 18.85 -14.07
N LYS A 118 -25.30 18.85 -12.88
CA LYS A 118 -24.96 17.92 -11.80
C LYS A 118 -25.71 16.60 -11.97
N PRO A 119 -25.09 15.46 -11.62
CA PRO A 119 -25.80 14.19 -11.67
C PRO A 119 -26.86 14.11 -10.58
N THR A 120 -27.90 13.33 -10.86
CA THR A 120 -28.93 12.97 -9.90
C THR A 120 -28.80 11.51 -9.50
N ALA A 121 -29.32 11.14 -8.32
CA ALA A 121 -29.22 9.76 -7.81
C ALA A 121 -29.78 8.75 -8.83
N GLY A 122 -29.00 7.71 -9.11
CA GLY A 122 -29.31 6.64 -10.06
C GLY A 122 -28.85 6.90 -11.50
N GLN A 123 -28.39 8.11 -11.82
CA GLN A 123 -27.82 8.36 -13.16
C GLN A 123 -26.47 7.65 -13.33
N GLN A 124 -26.23 7.15 -14.53
CA GLN A 124 -24.93 6.64 -14.95
C GLN A 124 -23.97 7.81 -15.15
N VAL A 125 -22.77 7.67 -14.62
CA VAL A 125 -21.69 8.64 -14.81
C VAL A 125 -20.44 7.94 -15.29
N ASP A 126 -19.66 8.64 -16.11
CA ASP A 126 -18.32 8.25 -16.54
C ASP A 126 -17.33 9.09 -15.74
N VAL A 127 -16.53 8.45 -14.89
CA VAL A 127 -15.59 9.14 -14.00
C VAL A 127 -14.16 8.60 -14.22
N HIS A 128 -13.25 9.49 -14.55
CA HIS A 128 -11.83 9.20 -14.39
C HIS A 128 -11.40 9.47 -12.95
N TYR A 129 -10.50 8.61 -12.44
CA TYR A 129 -9.98 8.75 -11.08
C TYR A 129 -8.57 8.22 -10.92
N GLU A 130 -7.88 8.76 -9.91
CA GLU A 130 -6.68 8.21 -9.33
C GLU A 130 -6.84 8.17 -7.81
N LEU A 131 -6.73 6.97 -7.23
CA LEU A 131 -6.77 6.75 -5.78
C LEU A 131 -5.36 6.71 -5.23
N LYS A 132 -5.10 7.55 -4.23
CA LYS A 132 -3.87 7.55 -3.42
C LYS A 132 -4.18 7.36 -1.94
N LEU A 133 -3.23 6.75 -1.25
CA LEU A 133 -3.15 6.78 0.20
C LEU A 133 -2.45 8.05 0.67
N ALA A 134 -2.46 8.27 1.98
CA ALA A 134 -1.83 9.41 2.65
C ALA A 134 -0.33 9.55 2.36
N ASP A 135 0.36 8.43 2.22
CA ASP A 135 1.79 8.36 1.90
C ASP A 135 2.13 8.62 0.42
N GLY A 136 1.11 8.91 -0.39
CA GLY A 136 1.23 9.17 -1.82
C GLY A 136 1.22 7.90 -2.69
N MET A 137 1.11 6.71 -2.10
CA MET A 137 1.03 5.46 -2.86
C MET A 137 -0.23 5.43 -3.72
N VAL A 138 -0.06 5.26 -5.03
CA VAL A 138 -1.17 5.06 -5.96
C VAL A 138 -1.70 3.64 -5.82
N VAL A 139 -2.95 3.51 -5.41
CA VAL A 139 -3.65 2.22 -5.23
C VAL A 139 -4.31 1.77 -6.53
N ASP A 140 -4.99 2.69 -7.20
CA ASP A 140 -5.69 2.41 -8.46
C ASP A 140 -5.84 3.70 -9.28
N SER A 141 -5.91 3.55 -10.62
CA SER A 141 -6.09 4.67 -11.53
C SER A 141 -6.78 4.23 -12.81
N SER A 142 -7.89 4.86 -13.14
CA SER A 142 -8.56 4.71 -14.43
C SER A 142 -7.80 5.42 -15.55
N PHE A 143 -7.01 6.44 -15.23
CA PHE A 143 -6.17 7.13 -16.22
C PHE A 143 -5.11 6.18 -16.80
N SER A 144 -4.52 5.32 -15.97
CA SER A 144 -3.55 4.31 -16.44
C SER A 144 -4.17 3.24 -17.34
N ARG A 145 -5.47 2.99 -17.22
CA ARG A 145 -6.24 2.08 -18.07
C ARG A 145 -6.78 2.74 -19.34
N GLY A 146 -6.74 4.08 -19.39
CA GLY A 146 -7.26 4.85 -20.52
C GLY A 146 -8.78 4.82 -20.69
N THR A 147 -9.53 4.35 -19.68
CA THR A 147 -10.99 4.20 -19.75
C THR A 147 -11.61 4.65 -18.44
N PRO A 148 -12.60 5.56 -18.46
CA PRO A 148 -13.32 5.97 -17.26
C PRO A 148 -14.13 4.83 -16.67
N LEU A 149 -14.38 4.91 -15.37
CA LEU A 149 -15.28 4.01 -14.68
C LEU A 149 -16.74 4.46 -14.92
N GLN A 150 -17.57 3.52 -15.37
CA GLN A 150 -19.01 3.76 -15.57
C GLN A 150 -19.79 3.17 -14.40
N ILE A 151 -20.52 4.02 -13.68
CA ILE A 151 -21.26 3.63 -12.47
C ILE A 151 -22.54 4.43 -12.32
N PRO A 152 -23.61 3.84 -11.75
CA PRO A 152 -24.73 4.62 -11.23
C PRO A 152 -24.32 5.26 -9.90
N ILE A 153 -24.52 6.59 -9.77
CA ILE A 153 -24.10 7.35 -8.60
C ILE A 153 -25.26 7.62 -7.64
N GLY A 154 -24.98 7.80 -6.34
CA GLY A 154 -25.96 8.16 -5.32
C GLY A 154 -26.92 7.03 -4.92
N VAL A 155 -26.55 5.77 -5.17
CA VAL A 155 -27.40 4.58 -4.91
C VAL A 155 -26.64 3.46 -4.15
N GLY A 156 -25.54 3.75 -3.50
CA GLY A 156 -24.77 2.79 -2.68
C GLY A 156 -24.03 1.72 -3.47
N LYS A 157 -23.65 2.01 -4.71
CA LYS A 157 -22.85 1.08 -5.54
C LYS A 157 -21.35 1.31 -5.41
N VAL A 158 -20.98 2.41 -4.82
CA VAL A 158 -19.60 2.80 -4.51
C VAL A 158 -19.50 3.21 -3.04
N ILE A 159 -18.31 3.53 -2.56
CA ILE A 159 -18.14 4.04 -1.20
C ILE A 159 -18.94 5.33 -0.98
N PRO A 160 -19.45 5.58 0.24
CA PRO A 160 -20.29 6.75 0.52
C PRO A 160 -19.66 8.08 0.10
N GLY A 161 -18.35 8.24 0.31
CA GLY A 161 -17.64 9.45 -0.11
C GLY A 161 -17.66 9.72 -1.62
N TRP A 162 -17.78 8.66 -2.44
CA TRP A 162 -17.97 8.81 -3.88
C TRP A 162 -19.39 9.15 -4.24
N ASP A 163 -20.36 8.43 -3.66
CA ASP A 163 -21.79 8.70 -3.90
C ASP A 163 -22.13 10.15 -3.57
N GLU A 164 -21.56 10.71 -2.52
CA GLU A 164 -21.74 12.10 -2.16
C GLU A 164 -20.89 13.03 -3.03
N GLY A 165 -19.57 12.79 -3.11
CA GLY A 165 -18.62 13.71 -3.73
C GLY A 165 -18.84 13.93 -5.22
N ILE A 166 -19.16 12.87 -5.98
CA ILE A 166 -19.43 13.00 -7.42
C ILE A 166 -20.73 13.76 -7.69
N MET A 167 -21.71 13.64 -6.81
CA MET A 167 -22.98 14.40 -6.95
C MET A 167 -22.83 15.90 -6.67
N LEU A 168 -21.72 16.33 -6.06
CA LEU A 168 -21.42 17.76 -5.88
C LEU A 168 -20.88 18.42 -7.16
N LEU A 169 -20.35 17.60 -8.09
CA LEU A 169 -19.63 18.08 -9.28
C LEU A 169 -20.57 18.28 -10.47
N ASN A 170 -20.28 19.29 -11.27
CA ASN A 170 -20.87 19.43 -12.59
C ASN A 170 -20.16 18.53 -13.61
N GLU A 171 -20.83 18.10 -14.66
CA GLU A 171 -20.17 17.42 -15.78
C GLU A 171 -19.05 18.30 -16.35
N GLY A 172 -17.87 17.71 -16.52
CA GLY A 172 -16.62 18.34 -16.92
C GLY A 172 -15.77 18.86 -15.75
N SER A 173 -16.22 18.73 -14.50
CA SER A 173 -15.44 19.15 -13.34
C SER A 173 -14.29 18.18 -13.01
N LYS A 174 -13.21 18.77 -12.46
CA LYS A 174 -12.12 18.04 -11.80
C LYS A 174 -12.05 18.44 -10.34
N ALA A 175 -11.88 17.45 -9.48
CA ALA A 175 -11.81 17.67 -8.04
C ALA A 175 -10.88 16.67 -7.36
N THR A 176 -10.38 17.06 -6.19
CA THR A 176 -9.76 16.14 -5.24
C THR A 176 -10.74 15.90 -4.09
N LEU A 177 -11.12 14.63 -3.89
CA LEU A 177 -11.93 14.19 -2.75
C LEU A 177 -11.01 13.62 -1.69
N ILE A 178 -11.13 14.08 -0.44
CA ILE A 178 -10.45 13.54 0.73
C ILE A 178 -11.50 12.82 1.54
N VAL A 179 -11.50 11.50 1.43
CA VAL A 179 -12.54 10.62 1.96
C VAL A 179 -12.04 10.02 3.27
N PRO A 180 -12.64 10.39 4.42
CA PRO A 180 -12.32 9.76 5.69
C PRO A 180 -12.73 8.28 5.67
N SER A 181 -12.13 7.48 6.53
CA SER A 181 -12.33 6.03 6.53
C SER A 181 -13.79 5.60 6.64
N GLU A 182 -14.59 6.34 7.38
CA GLU A 182 -16.02 6.09 7.62
C GLU A 182 -16.85 6.22 6.34
N LEU A 183 -16.42 7.06 5.42
CA LEU A 183 -17.01 7.23 4.08
C LEU A 183 -16.28 6.41 3.01
N GLY A 184 -15.27 5.63 3.40
CA GLY A 184 -14.45 4.77 2.55
C GLY A 184 -14.61 3.29 2.89
N TYR A 185 -13.50 2.63 3.26
CA TYR A 185 -13.44 1.18 3.55
C TYR A 185 -13.41 0.86 5.04
N GLY A 186 -13.51 1.86 5.93
CA GLY A 186 -13.64 1.70 7.37
C GLY A 186 -12.49 0.96 8.04
N ALA A 187 -12.81 0.31 9.17
CA ALA A 187 -11.86 -0.45 9.98
C ALA A 187 -11.38 -1.76 9.32
N SER A 188 -12.01 -2.19 8.22
CA SER A 188 -11.62 -3.42 7.52
C SER A 188 -10.55 -3.19 6.45
N GLY A 189 -10.43 -1.97 5.92
CA GLY A 189 -9.63 -1.71 4.74
C GLY A 189 -10.12 -2.49 3.51
N ALA A 190 -9.30 -2.61 2.49
CA ALA A 190 -9.68 -3.35 1.28
C ALA A 190 -8.48 -3.99 0.57
N GLY A 191 -8.70 -5.23 0.10
CA GLY A 191 -7.81 -5.93 -0.84
C GLY A 191 -6.37 -6.16 -0.37
N GLY A 192 -6.08 -6.01 0.94
CA GLY A 192 -4.71 -6.08 1.47
C GLY A 192 -3.81 -4.90 1.06
N VAL A 193 -4.33 -3.94 0.29
CA VAL A 193 -3.61 -2.76 -0.20
C VAL A 193 -4.05 -1.49 0.54
N ILE A 194 -5.34 -1.37 0.86
CA ILE A 194 -5.87 -0.25 1.64
C ILE A 194 -5.90 -0.65 3.12
N PRO A 195 -5.11 0.00 3.97
CA PRO A 195 -5.05 -0.31 5.39
C PRO A 195 -6.39 -0.01 6.12
N PRO A 196 -6.61 -0.63 7.29
CA PRO A 196 -7.67 -0.21 8.19
C PRO A 196 -7.60 1.28 8.53
N ASN A 197 -8.76 1.93 8.57
CA ASN A 197 -8.92 3.35 8.90
C ASN A 197 -8.15 4.33 8.01
N ALA A 198 -7.83 3.94 6.77
CA ALA A 198 -7.12 4.80 5.83
C ALA A 198 -7.99 5.95 5.34
N THR A 199 -7.43 7.16 5.35
CA THR A 199 -7.96 8.29 4.58
C THR A 199 -7.58 8.09 3.11
N LEU A 200 -8.55 8.25 2.22
CA LEU A 200 -8.37 8.07 0.78
C LEU A 200 -8.37 9.42 0.08
N ILE A 201 -7.45 9.60 -0.85
CA ILE A 201 -7.35 10.80 -1.66
C ILE A 201 -7.66 10.40 -3.10
N PHE A 202 -8.76 10.88 -3.63
CA PHE A 202 -9.16 10.65 -5.02
C PHE A 202 -9.02 11.94 -5.82
N LYS A 203 -8.22 11.91 -6.86
CA LYS A 203 -8.39 12.85 -7.96
C LYS A 203 -9.47 12.30 -8.87
N VAL A 204 -10.50 13.08 -9.16
CA VAL A 204 -11.64 12.68 -9.98
C VAL A 204 -11.89 13.68 -11.10
N GLU A 205 -12.34 13.16 -12.24
CA GLU A 205 -12.84 13.95 -13.36
C GLU A 205 -14.20 13.37 -13.77
N LEU A 206 -15.27 14.14 -13.60
CA LEU A 206 -16.60 13.76 -14.06
C LEU A 206 -16.70 14.05 -15.56
N VAL A 207 -16.49 13.02 -16.36
CA VAL A 207 -16.36 13.14 -17.81
C VAL A 207 -17.71 13.34 -18.48
N LYS A 208 -18.71 12.55 -18.02
CA LYS A 208 -20.04 12.52 -18.68
C LYS A 208 -21.11 12.00 -17.73
N ILE A 209 -22.32 12.54 -17.93
CA ILE A 209 -23.57 12.05 -17.32
C ILE A 209 -24.42 11.40 -18.42
N GLY A 210 -24.85 10.13 -18.16
CA GLY A 210 -25.65 9.33 -19.10
C GLY A 210 -27.16 9.51 -18.95
#